data_3f9ffa9222b8ddc17ec05331fafcd8b2
#
_entry.id   3f9ffa9222b8ddc17ec05331fafcd8b2
#
_cell.length_a   1.000
_cell.length_b   1.000
_cell.length_c   1.000
_cell.angle_alpha   90.00
_cell.angle_beta   90.00
_cell.angle_gamma   90.00
#
_symmetry.space_group_name_H-M   'P 1'
#
loop_
_entity.id
_entity.type
_entity.pdbx_description
1 polymer ?
#
loop_
_entity_poly.entity_id
_entity_poly.type
_entity_poly.pdbx_seq_one_letter_code
_entity_poly.pdbx_strand_id
1 'polypeptide(L)'
;MKRVRVRRDHPYAPAWALVMLLVALTMYLVTEGVSAPGQQAALAPVEQVSWDIQPLSMSLVILSRAGDEATARIEAARYVARGAAGYVLPSSGEYLIAGAGYNSVDEAGRVMNKLGETEKLAASVATREAPEIAVRLTGKRAQADALIGAERALRDGTNALGEAAFRLDAGEIDLNGAREALLSVRAEAKKAREALEKASAGEPNQAAEEVAALLAAFEDASTTMLMGAGTSPLFFSSQMKYNYIDLRLRHIAFLSRLAGDG
;
A
#
# COMPACT_ATOMS: atom_id res chain seq x y z
N MET A 1 28.38 -83.37 -56.53
CA MET A 1 27.88 -82.00 -56.55
C MET A 1 27.55 -81.62 -55.13
N LYS A 2 28.33 -80.74 -54.45
CA LYS A 2 28.12 -80.26 -53.14
C LYS A 2 27.34 -78.91 -53.22
N ARG A 3 26.10 -78.84 -52.64
CA ARG A 3 25.35 -77.59 -52.61
C ARG A 3 25.83 -76.76 -51.40
N VAL A 4 26.39 -75.56 -51.72
CA VAL A 4 26.78 -74.59 -50.74
C VAL A 4 25.52 -73.82 -50.36
N ARG A 5 25.10 -73.83 -49.08
CA ARG A 5 23.99 -73.01 -48.50
C ARG A 5 24.59 -71.64 -48.14
N VAL A 6 24.22 -70.60 -48.86
CA VAL A 6 24.58 -69.23 -48.51
C VAL A 6 23.59 -68.77 -47.41
N ARG A 7 24.15 -68.52 -46.22
CA ARG A 7 23.40 -67.92 -45.09
C ARG A 7 23.33 -66.40 -45.37
N ARG A 8 22.15 -65.85 -45.63
CA ARG A 8 21.95 -64.40 -45.72
C ARG A 8 21.78 -63.92 -44.29
N ASP A 9 22.83 -63.37 -43.73
CA ASP A 9 22.76 -62.59 -42.49
C ASP A 9 22.11 -61.26 -42.84
N HIS A 10 20.95 -60.95 -42.21
CA HIS A 10 20.29 -59.68 -42.36
C HIS A 10 20.97 -58.64 -41.44
N PRO A 11 21.72 -57.69 -41.99
CA PRO A 11 22.51 -56.71 -41.19
C PRO A 11 21.63 -55.68 -40.44
N TYR A 12 20.32 -55.74 -40.62
CA TYR A 12 19.39 -54.72 -40.06
C TYR A 12 18.68 -55.16 -38.78
N ALA A 13 18.86 -56.37 -38.32
CA ALA A 13 18.22 -56.87 -37.10
C ALA A 13 18.51 -56.02 -35.82
N PRO A 14 19.77 -55.55 -35.61
CA PRO A 14 20.04 -54.66 -34.48
C PRO A 14 19.43 -53.27 -34.61
N ALA A 15 19.26 -52.76 -35.83
CA ALA A 15 18.68 -51.43 -36.07
C ALA A 15 17.17 -51.40 -35.75
N TRP A 16 16.43 -52.48 -36.12
CA TRP A 16 15.02 -52.62 -35.80
C TRP A 16 14.80 -52.80 -34.29
N ALA A 17 15.67 -53.49 -33.56
CA ALA A 17 15.60 -53.65 -32.13
C ALA A 17 15.78 -52.29 -31.41
N LEU A 18 16.67 -51.45 -31.92
CA LEU A 18 16.92 -50.12 -31.37
C LEU A 18 15.74 -49.16 -31.63
N VAL A 19 15.09 -49.21 -32.79
CA VAL A 19 13.88 -48.43 -33.10
C VAL A 19 12.73 -48.87 -32.22
N MET A 20 12.51 -50.17 -32.02
CA MET A 20 11.46 -50.70 -31.16
C MET A 20 11.69 -50.35 -29.69
N LEU A 21 12.95 -50.29 -29.23
CA LEU A 21 13.31 -49.85 -27.87
C LEU A 21 13.05 -48.36 -27.69
N LEU A 22 13.35 -47.53 -28.69
CA LEU A 22 13.09 -46.09 -28.69
C LEU A 22 11.57 -45.80 -28.66
N VAL A 23 10.77 -46.51 -29.47
CA VAL A 23 9.31 -46.40 -29.49
C VAL A 23 8.72 -46.85 -28.13
N ALA A 24 9.22 -47.96 -27.57
CA ALA A 24 8.77 -48.41 -26.23
C ALA A 24 9.13 -47.41 -25.15
N LEU A 25 10.34 -46.77 -25.21
CA LEU A 25 10.77 -45.79 -24.24
C LEU A 25 9.94 -44.48 -24.37
N THR A 26 9.65 -44.05 -25.61
CA THR A 26 8.75 -42.88 -25.81
C THR A 26 7.32 -43.16 -25.37
N MET A 27 6.77 -44.34 -25.63
CA MET A 27 5.47 -44.74 -25.11
C MET A 27 5.48 -44.82 -23.58
N TYR A 28 6.53 -45.35 -22.99
CA TYR A 28 6.68 -45.41 -21.53
C TYR A 28 6.73 -44.00 -20.91
N LEU A 29 7.53 -43.09 -21.47
CA LEU A 29 7.62 -41.72 -21.00
C LEU A 29 6.29 -40.94 -21.20
N VAL A 30 5.56 -41.21 -22.28
CA VAL A 30 4.25 -40.61 -22.52
C VAL A 30 3.21 -41.18 -21.56
N THR A 31 3.22 -42.48 -21.27
CA THR A 31 2.28 -43.08 -20.31
C THR A 31 2.59 -42.74 -18.87
N GLU A 32 3.85 -42.60 -18.46
CA GLU A 32 4.19 -42.08 -17.14
C GLU A 32 3.92 -40.56 -17.04
N GLY A 33 4.11 -39.79 -18.12
CA GLY A 33 3.73 -38.38 -18.17
C GLY A 33 2.22 -38.13 -18.15
N VAL A 34 1.41 -39.12 -18.58
CA VAL A 34 -0.07 -39.06 -18.54
C VAL A 34 -0.64 -39.71 -17.25
N SER A 35 0.17 -40.53 -16.56
CA SER A 35 -0.22 -41.20 -15.31
C SER A 35 0.32 -40.53 -14.05
N ALA A 36 0.97 -39.35 -14.16
CA ALA A 36 0.93 -38.47 -13.00
C ALA A 36 -0.58 -38.23 -12.76
N PRO A 37 -1.14 -38.65 -11.58
CA PRO A 37 -2.44 -38.16 -11.18
C PRO A 37 -2.26 -36.65 -11.26
N GLY A 38 -2.94 -36.02 -12.24
CA GLY A 38 -2.94 -34.59 -12.33
C GLY A 38 -3.17 -34.11 -10.90
N GLN A 39 -2.17 -33.47 -10.31
CA GLN A 39 -2.49 -32.41 -9.40
C GLN A 39 -3.32 -31.45 -10.26
N GLN A 40 -4.60 -31.76 -10.39
CA GLN A 40 -5.59 -30.74 -10.45
C GLN A 40 -5.23 -29.92 -9.24
N ALA A 41 -4.46 -28.84 -9.46
CA ALA A 41 -4.29 -27.83 -8.45
C ALA A 41 -5.73 -27.53 -8.04
N ALA A 42 -6.13 -28.10 -6.90
CA ALA A 42 -7.49 -28.00 -6.41
C ALA A 42 -7.71 -26.50 -6.38
N LEU A 43 -8.50 -25.99 -7.32
CA LEU A 43 -8.81 -24.56 -7.41
C LEU A 43 -9.26 -24.22 -6.00
N ALA A 44 -8.48 -23.39 -5.31
CA ALA A 44 -8.81 -23.04 -3.95
C ALA A 44 -10.27 -22.57 -3.95
N PRO A 45 -11.10 -23.08 -3.03
CA PRO A 45 -12.53 -22.78 -3.05
C PRO A 45 -12.72 -21.26 -3.03
N VAL A 46 -13.60 -20.79 -3.89
CA VAL A 46 -14.04 -19.39 -3.87
C VAL A 46 -14.94 -19.21 -2.67
N GLU A 47 -14.56 -18.34 -1.77
CA GLU A 47 -15.28 -18.04 -0.54
C GLU A 47 -15.84 -16.61 -0.59
N GLN A 48 -16.88 -16.37 0.21
CA GLN A 48 -17.33 -15.03 0.52
C GLN A 48 -16.82 -14.63 1.90
N VAL A 49 -16.07 -13.54 1.97
CA VAL A 49 -15.53 -12.97 3.22
C VAL A 49 -16.17 -11.61 3.43
N SER A 50 -16.75 -11.40 4.61
CA SER A 50 -17.21 -10.06 5.02
C SER A 50 -16.02 -9.24 5.49
N TRP A 51 -15.94 -8.01 5.04
CA TRP A 51 -14.94 -7.03 5.44
C TRP A 51 -15.64 -5.76 5.92
N ASP A 52 -15.67 -5.58 7.24
CA ASP A 52 -16.25 -4.41 7.89
C ASP A 52 -15.14 -3.38 8.11
N ILE A 53 -15.19 -2.31 7.33
CA ILE A 53 -14.20 -1.23 7.35
C ILE A 53 -14.73 -0.14 8.25
N GLN A 54 -14.01 0.14 9.32
CA GLN A 54 -14.35 1.21 10.24
C GLN A 54 -14.25 2.58 9.56
N PRO A 55 -15.06 3.56 9.95
CA PRO A 55 -15.00 4.89 9.40
C PRO A 55 -13.59 5.49 9.55
N LEU A 56 -13.24 6.34 8.62
CA LEU A 56 -11.95 7.01 8.60
C LEU A 56 -12.16 8.50 8.44
N SER A 57 -11.66 9.30 9.39
CA SER A 57 -11.77 10.74 9.35
C SER A 57 -10.42 11.42 9.51
N MET A 58 -10.35 12.67 9.06
CA MET A 58 -9.27 13.61 9.32
C MET A 58 -9.82 15.03 9.47
N SER A 59 -9.51 15.67 10.56
CA SER A 59 -9.79 17.09 10.83
C SER A 59 -8.52 17.91 10.65
N LEU A 60 -8.53 18.77 9.65
CA LEU A 60 -7.41 19.62 9.25
C LEU A 60 -7.50 20.97 9.95
N VAL A 61 -6.44 21.43 10.57
CA VAL A 61 -6.30 22.81 11.03
C VAL A 61 -5.80 23.66 9.86
N ILE A 62 -6.70 24.48 9.32
CA ILE A 62 -6.44 25.37 8.19
C ILE A 62 -5.89 26.69 8.72
N LEU A 63 -4.68 27.02 8.30
CA LEU A 63 -3.96 28.20 8.77
C LEU A 63 -4.25 29.46 7.92
N SER A 64 -4.47 29.26 6.61
CA SER A 64 -4.83 30.35 5.68
C SER A 64 -5.50 29.80 4.42
N ARG A 65 -5.97 30.72 3.58
CA ARG A 65 -6.59 30.45 2.28
C ARG A 65 -5.99 31.37 1.23
N ALA A 66 -5.85 30.88 0.01
CA ALA A 66 -5.35 31.65 -1.12
C ALA A 66 -6.25 31.45 -2.34
N GLY A 67 -6.36 32.49 -3.18
CA GLY A 67 -7.17 32.44 -4.40
C GLY A 67 -6.53 31.68 -5.54
N ASP A 68 -5.22 31.40 -5.46
CA ASP A 68 -4.47 30.67 -6.48
C ASP A 68 -3.41 29.76 -5.85
N GLU A 69 -2.99 28.73 -6.59
CA GLU A 69 -2.07 27.70 -6.11
C GLU A 69 -0.66 28.25 -5.84
N ALA A 70 -0.19 29.21 -6.65
CA ALA A 70 1.17 29.75 -6.50
C ALA A 70 1.29 30.51 -5.18
N THR A 71 0.32 31.35 -4.86
CA THR A 71 0.21 32.04 -3.57
C THR A 71 0.12 31.06 -2.42
N ALA A 72 -0.75 30.02 -2.55
CA ALA A 72 -0.90 28.98 -1.53
C ALA A 72 0.43 28.26 -1.24
N ARG A 73 1.20 27.93 -2.27
CA ARG A 73 2.51 27.26 -2.11
C ARG A 73 3.55 28.16 -1.43
N ILE A 74 3.55 29.46 -1.73
CA ILE A 74 4.44 30.44 -1.08
C ILE A 74 4.09 30.56 0.41
N GLU A 75 2.82 30.64 0.76
CA GLU A 75 2.37 30.70 2.14
C GLU A 75 2.65 29.39 2.88
N ALA A 76 2.37 28.26 2.24
CA ALA A 76 2.67 26.93 2.79
C ALA A 76 4.15 26.79 3.19
N ALA A 77 5.09 27.27 2.33
CA ALA A 77 6.51 27.24 2.65
C ALA A 77 6.87 28.08 3.90
N ARG A 78 6.17 29.20 4.15
CA ARG A 78 6.35 30.00 5.36
C ARG A 78 5.90 29.25 6.62
N TYR A 79 4.80 28.48 6.52
CA TYR A 79 4.31 27.65 7.61
C TYR A 79 5.20 26.45 7.87
N VAL A 80 5.72 25.80 6.81
CA VAL A 80 6.71 24.71 6.91
C VAL A 80 7.95 25.16 7.68
N ALA A 81 8.46 26.36 7.41
CA ALA A 81 9.60 26.94 8.12
C ALA A 81 9.33 27.13 9.64
N ARG A 82 8.07 27.13 10.05
CA ARG A 82 7.61 27.22 11.45
C ARG A 82 7.15 25.89 12.03
N GLY A 83 7.36 24.78 11.32
CA GLY A 83 7.03 23.44 11.78
C GLY A 83 5.64 22.92 11.44
N ALA A 84 4.84 23.66 10.66
CA ALA A 84 3.54 23.17 10.18
C ALA A 84 3.71 22.26 8.95
N ALA A 85 2.69 21.46 8.61
CA ALA A 85 2.69 20.58 7.44
C ALA A 85 2.81 21.38 6.12
N GLY A 86 2.15 22.53 6.02
CA GLY A 86 2.09 23.30 4.77
C GLY A 86 1.38 22.54 3.64
N TYR A 87 0.41 21.71 3.96
CA TYR A 87 -0.32 20.91 2.97
C TYR A 87 -1.35 21.81 2.25
N VAL A 88 -1.25 21.86 0.92
CA VAL A 88 -2.16 22.68 0.08
C VAL A 88 -3.28 21.80 -0.46
N LEU A 89 -4.53 22.15 -0.14
CA LEU A 89 -5.73 21.41 -0.52
C LEU A 89 -6.64 22.30 -1.38
N PRO A 90 -6.98 21.92 -2.63
CA PRO A 90 -7.97 22.66 -3.43
C PRO A 90 -9.37 22.52 -2.82
N SER A 91 -10.14 23.62 -2.79
CA SER A 91 -11.50 23.66 -2.22
C SER A 91 -12.33 24.78 -2.86
N SER A 92 -13.36 24.43 -3.64
CA SER A 92 -14.38 25.35 -4.14
C SER A 92 -13.86 26.68 -4.74
N GLY A 93 -12.80 26.58 -5.54
CA GLY A 93 -12.21 27.74 -6.23
C GLY A 93 -11.15 28.52 -5.42
N GLU A 94 -10.77 28.04 -4.26
CA GLU A 94 -9.67 28.51 -3.42
C GLU A 94 -8.75 27.36 -3.02
N TYR A 95 -7.62 27.69 -2.40
CA TYR A 95 -6.66 26.72 -1.86
C TYR A 95 -6.53 26.91 -0.36
N LEU A 96 -6.76 25.82 0.39
CA LEU A 96 -6.62 25.79 1.84
C LEU A 96 -5.20 25.34 2.20
N ILE A 97 -4.56 26.03 3.15
CA ILE A 97 -3.24 25.63 3.64
C ILE A 97 -3.42 25.01 5.03
N ALA A 98 -3.24 23.69 5.12
CA ALA A 98 -3.34 22.95 6.36
C ALA A 98 -2.00 22.90 7.09
N GLY A 99 -2.02 23.23 8.37
CA GLY A 99 -0.85 23.17 9.25
C GLY A 99 -0.65 21.82 9.92
N ALA A 100 -1.72 21.12 10.22
CA ALA A 100 -1.73 19.79 10.82
C ALA A 100 -3.06 19.07 10.56
N GLY A 101 -3.06 17.76 10.71
CA GLY A 101 -4.26 16.93 10.66
C GLY A 101 -4.42 16.11 11.95
N TYR A 102 -5.65 15.87 12.38
CA TYR A 102 -5.99 15.15 13.60
C TYR A 102 -7.09 14.12 13.33
N ASN A 103 -7.17 13.09 14.17
CA ASN A 103 -8.18 12.04 14.05
C ASN A 103 -9.57 12.50 14.56
N SER A 104 -9.64 13.59 15.33
CA SER A 104 -10.89 14.13 15.84
C SER A 104 -11.02 15.64 15.64
N VAL A 105 -12.27 16.11 15.51
CA VAL A 105 -12.62 17.53 15.43
C VAL A 105 -12.25 18.24 16.74
N ASP A 106 -12.40 17.57 17.88
CA ASP A 106 -12.10 18.15 19.19
C ASP A 106 -10.61 18.44 19.36
N GLU A 107 -9.73 17.53 18.89
CA GLU A 107 -8.28 17.76 18.90
C GLU A 107 -7.89 18.92 18.00
N ALA A 108 -8.39 18.93 16.77
CA ALA A 108 -8.16 20.03 15.84
C ALA A 108 -8.68 21.36 16.38
N GLY A 109 -9.87 21.36 17.01
CA GLY A 109 -10.48 22.53 17.64
C GLY A 109 -9.64 23.09 18.80
N ARG A 110 -9.12 22.22 19.67
CA ARG A 110 -8.21 22.66 20.76
C ARG A 110 -6.95 23.34 20.21
N VAL A 111 -6.34 22.78 19.17
CA VAL A 111 -5.15 23.37 18.55
C VAL A 111 -5.49 24.68 17.85
N MET A 112 -6.58 24.75 17.11
CA MET A 112 -7.09 25.99 16.49
C MET A 112 -7.25 27.10 17.52
N ASN A 113 -7.92 26.82 18.64
CA ASN A 113 -8.14 27.81 19.72
C ASN A 113 -6.81 28.28 20.33
N LYS A 114 -5.89 27.34 20.59
CA LYS A 114 -4.56 27.67 21.08
C LYS A 114 -3.78 28.59 20.13
N LEU A 115 -3.83 28.33 18.82
CA LEU A 115 -3.21 29.19 17.81
C LEU A 115 -3.83 30.60 17.80
N GLY A 116 -5.16 30.70 17.96
CA GLY A 116 -5.86 31.95 18.11
C GLY A 116 -5.42 32.75 19.35
N GLU A 117 -5.25 32.09 20.46
CA GLU A 117 -4.84 32.71 21.73
C GLU A 117 -3.36 33.14 21.75
N THR A 118 -2.46 32.22 21.33
CA THR A 118 -1.00 32.42 21.46
C THR A 118 -0.39 33.18 20.29
N GLU A 119 -0.80 32.87 19.07
CA GLU A 119 -0.20 33.40 17.84
C GLU A 119 -1.07 34.45 17.13
N LYS A 120 -2.30 34.69 17.64
CA LYS A 120 -3.31 35.59 17.03
C LYS A 120 -3.65 35.16 15.59
N LEU A 121 -3.53 33.87 15.29
CA LEU A 121 -3.81 33.32 13.97
C LEU A 121 -5.28 32.92 13.84
N ALA A 122 -5.96 33.45 12.82
CA ALA A 122 -7.35 33.08 12.52
C ALA A 122 -7.39 31.74 11.76
N ALA A 123 -7.23 30.65 12.50
CA ALA A 123 -7.34 29.29 11.95
C ALA A 123 -8.78 28.78 11.89
N SER A 124 -9.03 27.79 11.07
CA SER A 124 -10.33 27.09 11.01
C SER A 124 -10.12 25.58 10.92
N VAL A 125 -11.20 24.79 11.16
CA VAL A 125 -11.15 23.33 11.02
C VAL A 125 -11.93 22.91 9.79
N ALA A 126 -11.36 22.02 8.98
CA ALA A 126 -12.01 21.36 7.85
C ALA A 126 -11.91 19.85 8.01
N THR A 127 -13.03 19.13 7.92
CA THR A 127 -13.05 17.67 8.08
C THR A 127 -13.25 16.98 6.75
N ARG A 128 -12.60 15.83 6.58
CA ARG A 128 -12.81 14.85 5.53
C ARG A 128 -13.04 13.50 6.18
N GLU A 129 -13.99 12.73 5.65
CA GLU A 129 -14.35 11.43 6.22
C GLU A 129 -14.77 10.44 5.14
N ALA A 130 -14.55 9.17 5.39
CA ALA A 130 -15.17 8.04 4.71
C ALA A 130 -16.07 7.32 5.72
N PRO A 131 -17.28 6.91 5.30
CA PRO A 131 -18.22 6.23 6.19
C PRO A 131 -17.74 4.84 6.58
N GLU A 132 -18.46 4.19 7.49
CA GLU A 132 -18.36 2.76 7.71
C GLU A 132 -18.84 2.01 6.46
N ILE A 133 -18.11 0.95 6.07
CA ILE A 133 -18.38 0.21 4.85
C ILE A 133 -18.37 -1.27 5.16
N ALA A 134 -19.44 -1.98 4.78
CA ALA A 134 -19.49 -3.44 4.79
C ALA A 134 -19.31 -3.98 3.36
N VAL A 135 -18.17 -4.59 3.07
CA VAL A 135 -17.83 -5.15 1.76
C VAL A 135 -17.92 -6.68 1.81
N ARG A 136 -18.48 -7.29 0.77
CA ARG A 136 -18.41 -8.73 0.56
C ARG A 136 -17.35 -9.03 -0.49
N LEU A 137 -16.24 -9.59 -0.05
CA LEU A 137 -15.17 -10.04 -0.92
C LEU A 137 -15.48 -11.46 -1.39
N THR A 138 -15.49 -11.67 -2.72
CA THR A 138 -15.66 -12.99 -3.32
C THR A 138 -14.35 -13.38 -3.99
N GLY A 139 -13.71 -14.45 -3.52
CA GLY A 139 -12.41 -14.88 -4.03
C GLY A 139 -11.76 -15.93 -3.16
N LYS A 140 -10.46 -16.13 -3.32
CA LYS A 140 -9.68 -17.01 -2.45
C LYS A 140 -9.54 -16.36 -1.07
N ARG A 141 -9.73 -17.14 -0.01
CA ARG A 141 -9.59 -16.68 1.37
C ARG A 141 -8.29 -15.92 1.62
N ALA A 142 -7.17 -16.46 1.11
CA ALA A 142 -5.85 -15.83 1.26
C ALA A 142 -5.77 -14.43 0.63
N GLN A 143 -6.48 -14.17 -0.47
CA GLN A 143 -6.54 -12.84 -1.10
C GLN A 143 -7.33 -11.85 -0.25
N ALA A 144 -8.49 -12.28 0.26
CA ALA A 144 -9.30 -11.45 1.14
C ALA A 144 -8.53 -11.09 2.42
N ASP A 145 -7.91 -12.08 3.07
CA ASP A 145 -7.13 -11.87 4.29
C ASP A 145 -5.92 -10.96 4.05
N ALA A 146 -5.25 -11.07 2.89
CA ALA A 146 -4.14 -10.21 2.52
C ALA A 146 -4.60 -8.76 2.27
N LEU A 147 -5.74 -8.56 1.60
CA LEU A 147 -6.30 -7.22 1.36
C LEU A 147 -6.71 -6.53 2.66
N ILE A 148 -7.41 -7.24 3.55
CA ILE A 148 -7.82 -6.76 4.87
C ILE A 148 -6.58 -6.40 5.71
N GLY A 149 -5.57 -7.28 5.69
CA GLY A 149 -4.31 -7.04 6.39
C GLY A 149 -3.53 -5.84 5.86
N ALA A 150 -3.52 -5.65 4.55
CA ALA A 150 -2.85 -4.54 3.88
C ALA A 150 -3.52 -3.18 4.18
N GLU A 151 -4.86 -3.11 4.14
CA GLU A 151 -5.60 -1.89 4.54
C GLU A 151 -5.35 -1.54 6.00
N ARG A 152 -5.38 -2.54 6.89
CA ARG A 152 -5.07 -2.32 8.32
C ARG A 152 -3.64 -1.79 8.50
N ALA A 153 -2.65 -2.39 7.83
CA ALA A 153 -1.26 -1.93 7.90
C ALA A 153 -1.10 -0.48 7.40
N LEU A 154 -1.83 -0.09 6.35
CA LEU A 154 -1.86 1.30 5.86
C LEU A 154 -2.44 2.24 6.90
N ARG A 155 -3.57 1.88 7.53
CA ARG A 155 -4.25 2.65 8.57
C ARG A 155 -3.36 2.85 9.79
N ASP A 156 -2.82 1.75 10.30
CA ASP A 156 -1.98 1.74 11.51
C ASP A 156 -0.65 2.48 11.26
N GLY A 157 -0.02 2.23 10.11
CA GLY A 157 1.21 2.92 9.71
C GLY A 157 1.02 4.43 9.55
N THR A 158 -0.10 4.85 8.95
CA THR A 158 -0.42 6.27 8.80
C THR A 158 -0.68 6.92 10.15
N ASN A 159 -1.41 6.26 11.08
CA ASN A 159 -1.61 6.75 12.44
C ASN A 159 -0.28 6.89 13.19
N ALA A 160 0.56 5.87 13.13
CA ALA A 160 1.87 5.89 13.80
C ALA A 160 2.80 6.99 13.26
N LEU A 161 2.72 7.29 11.94
CA LEU A 161 3.44 8.41 11.34
C LEU A 161 2.99 9.75 11.94
N GLY A 162 1.68 9.97 12.07
CA GLY A 162 1.12 11.19 12.69
C GLY A 162 1.51 11.31 14.16
N GLU A 163 1.38 10.22 14.92
CA GLU A 163 1.75 10.18 16.33
C GLU A 163 3.25 10.50 16.54
N ALA A 164 4.13 9.88 15.74
CA ALA A 164 5.57 10.15 15.82
C ALA A 164 5.90 11.63 15.52
N ALA A 165 5.19 12.26 14.56
CA ALA A 165 5.36 13.68 14.27
C ALA A 165 4.98 14.56 15.48
N PHE A 166 3.85 14.27 16.13
CA PHE A 166 3.41 15.03 17.30
C PHE A 166 4.30 14.81 18.54
N ARG A 167 4.77 13.59 18.75
CA ARG A 167 5.70 13.29 19.83
C ARG A 167 7.07 13.96 19.64
N LEU A 168 7.51 14.08 18.37
CA LEU A 168 8.74 14.85 18.05
C LEU A 168 8.54 16.34 18.33
N ASP A 169 7.39 16.91 17.98
CA ASP A 169 7.06 18.32 18.30
C ASP A 169 6.97 18.58 19.79
N ALA A 170 6.44 17.63 20.56
CA ALA A 170 6.35 17.72 22.01
C ALA A 170 7.69 17.51 22.72
N GLY A 171 8.73 17.09 21.98
CA GLY A 171 10.02 16.75 22.57
C GLY A 171 10.03 15.44 23.38
N GLU A 172 9.01 14.61 23.21
CA GLU A 172 8.88 13.29 23.86
C GLU A 172 9.81 12.25 23.22
N ILE A 173 10.12 12.43 21.95
CA ILE A 173 11.13 11.69 21.22
C ILE A 173 12.07 12.67 20.51
N ASP A 174 13.30 12.26 20.30
CA ASP A 174 14.25 13.01 19.51
C ASP A 174 14.16 12.62 18.01
N LEU A 175 14.97 13.24 17.18
CA LEU A 175 15.02 12.97 15.74
C LEU A 175 15.37 11.51 15.43
N ASN A 176 16.20 10.86 16.24
CA ASN A 176 16.56 9.46 16.03
C ASN A 176 15.38 8.55 16.37
N GLY A 177 14.68 8.80 17.46
CA GLY A 177 13.46 8.07 17.81
C GLY A 177 12.36 8.22 16.75
N ALA A 178 12.22 9.41 16.15
CA ALA A 178 11.28 9.62 15.04
C ALA A 178 11.69 8.84 13.78
N ARG A 179 12.99 8.77 13.48
CA ARG A 179 13.51 7.97 12.36
C ARG A 179 13.30 6.47 12.57
N GLU A 180 13.56 5.97 13.78
CA GLU A 180 13.32 4.57 14.13
C GLU A 180 11.84 4.20 13.99
N ALA A 181 10.95 5.05 14.48
CA ALA A 181 9.50 4.87 14.29
C ALA A 181 9.15 4.80 12.81
N LEU A 182 9.68 5.71 11.99
CA LEU A 182 9.43 5.74 10.55
C LEU A 182 9.98 4.49 9.83
N LEU A 183 11.17 4.01 10.21
CA LEU A 183 11.75 2.77 9.67
C LEU A 183 10.88 1.55 10.00
N SER A 184 10.36 1.48 11.23
CA SER A 184 9.47 0.39 11.66
C SER A 184 8.18 0.35 10.84
N VAL A 185 7.46 1.47 10.75
CA VAL A 185 6.18 1.51 10.01
C VAL A 185 6.38 1.30 8.52
N ARG A 186 7.49 1.77 7.94
CA ARG A 186 7.84 1.50 6.53
C ARG A 186 8.08 0.00 6.30
N ALA A 187 8.75 -0.69 7.20
CA ALA A 187 9.00 -2.12 7.08
C ALA A 187 7.69 -2.94 7.10
N GLU A 188 6.75 -2.57 7.98
CA GLU A 188 5.43 -3.22 8.05
C GLU A 188 4.58 -2.92 6.79
N ALA A 189 4.60 -1.68 6.29
CA ALA A 189 3.92 -1.32 5.05
C ALA A 189 4.45 -2.12 3.86
N LYS A 190 5.76 -2.24 3.71
CA LYS A 190 6.42 -3.04 2.67
C LYS A 190 6.01 -4.51 2.76
N LYS A 191 6.08 -5.10 3.95
CA LYS A 191 5.69 -6.50 4.18
C LYS A 191 4.22 -6.75 3.82
N ALA A 192 3.33 -5.83 4.19
CA ALA A 192 1.91 -5.91 3.87
C ALA A 192 1.66 -5.81 2.36
N ARG A 193 2.35 -4.90 1.66
CA ARG A 193 2.27 -4.76 0.20
C ARG A 193 2.76 -6.03 -0.51
N GLU A 194 3.93 -6.55 -0.14
CA GLU A 194 4.48 -7.78 -0.75
C GLU A 194 3.55 -8.99 -0.52
N ALA A 195 2.94 -9.10 0.66
CA ALA A 195 1.95 -10.14 0.94
C ALA A 195 0.71 -10.02 0.07
N LEU A 196 0.20 -8.78 -0.12
CA LEU A 196 -0.96 -8.48 -0.96
C LEU A 196 -0.65 -8.79 -2.43
N GLU A 197 0.47 -8.31 -2.98
CA GLU A 197 0.90 -8.56 -4.36
C GLU A 197 1.06 -10.07 -4.62
N LYS A 198 1.67 -10.80 -3.69
CA LYS A 198 1.82 -12.26 -3.78
C LYS A 198 0.47 -12.98 -3.79
N ALA A 199 -0.46 -12.58 -2.92
CA ALA A 199 -1.78 -13.21 -2.83
C ALA A 199 -2.66 -12.91 -4.05
N SER A 200 -2.48 -11.73 -4.68
CA SER A 200 -3.25 -11.26 -5.85
C SER A 200 -2.60 -11.65 -7.19
N ALA A 201 -1.45 -12.32 -7.19
CA ALA A 201 -0.73 -12.67 -8.41
C ALA A 201 -1.60 -13.51 -9.36
N GLY A 202 -1.77 -13.01 -10.59
CA GLY A 202 -2.56 -13.67 -11.66
C GLY A 202 -4.08 -13.44 -11.59
N GLU A 203 -4.58 -12.71 -10.61
CA GLU A 203 -5.99 -12.35 -10.47
C GLU A 203 -6.12 -10.86 -10.19
N PRO A 204 -6.35 -10.03 -11.23
CA PRO A 204 -6.45 -8.58 -11.05
C PRO A 204 -7.66 -8.23 -10.16
N ASN A 205 -7.41 -7.35 -9.18
CA ASN A 205 -8.41 -6.84 -8.26
C ASN A 205 -8.14 -5.36 -8.02
N GLN A 206 -9.03 -4.51 -8.47
CA GLN A 206 -8.86 -3.06 -8.41
C GLN A 206 -8.62 -2.56 -6.98
N ALA A 207 -9.36 -3.06 -5.98
CA ALA A 207 -9.16 -2.65 -4.59
C ALA A 207 -7.77 -3.07 -4.06
N ALA A 208 -7.29 -4.27 -4.44
CA ALA A 208 -5.95 -4.72 -4.07
C ALA A 208 -4.86 -3.87 -4.74
N GLU A 209 -5.02 -3.52 -6.01
CA GLU A 209 -4.10 -2.63 -6.74
C GLU A 209 -4.04 -1.23 -6.11
N GLU A 210 -5.20 -0.65 -5.75
CA GLU A 210 -5.26 0.65 -5.10
C GLU A 210 -4.63 0.64 -3.69
N VAL A 211 -4.88 -0.38 -2.88
CA VAL A 211 -4.25 -0.52 -1.55
C VAL A 211 -2.74 -0.74 -1.69
N ALA A 212 -2.29 -1.56 -2.65
CA ALA A 212 -0.87 -1.76 -2.93
C ALA A 212 -0.19 -0.44 -3.36
N ALA A 213 -0.86 0.37 -4.21
CA ALA A 213 -0.37 1.68 -4.62
C ALA A 213 -0.28 2.68 -3.45
N LEU A 214 -1.24 2.65 -2.50
CA LEU A 214 -1.18 3.48 -1.28
C LEU A 214 -0.03 3.06 -0.36
N LEU A 215 0.21 1.76 -0.21
CA LEU A 215 1.36 1.26 0.56
C LEU A 215 2.69 1.60 -0.11
N ALA A 216 2.78 1.51 -1.45
CA ALA A 216 3.96 1.96 -2.20
C ALA A 216 4.22 3.45 -2.00
N ALA A 217 3.17 4.30 -2.07
CA ALA A 217 3.29 5.73 -1.79
C ALA A 217 3.78 6.00 -0.35
N PHE A 218 3.32 5.22 0.63
CA PHE A 218 3.81 5.29 2.01
C PHE A 218 5.31 4.95 2.10
N GLU A 219 5.77 3.88 1.43
CA GLU A 219 7.17 3.48 1.38
C GLU A 219 8.05 4.56 0.74
N ASP A 220 7.61 5.14 -0.38
CA ASP A 220 8.32 6.18 -1.12
C ASP A 220 8.43 7.47 -0.29
N ALA A 221 7.32 7.91 0.33
CA ALA A 221 7.31 9.06 1.22
C ALA A 221 8.27 8.86 2.41
N SER A 222 8.22 7.69 3.05
CA SER A 222 9.10 7.33 4.16
C SER A 222 10.58 7.32 3.73
N THR A 223 10.87 6.77 2.54
CA THR A 223 12.23 6.76 1.98
C THR A 223 12.75 8.17 1.74
N THR A 224 11.92 9.02 1.14
CA THR A 224 12.26 10.43 0.86
C THR A 224 12.56 11.20 2.14
N MET A 225 11.73 11.03 3.18
CA MET A 225 11.96 11.63 4.49
C MET A 225 13.27 11.17 5.13
N LEU A 226 13.56 9.87 5.08
CA LEU A 226 14.79 9.31 5.65
C LEU A 226 16.06 9.77 4.90
N MET A 227 15.99 9.94 3.59
CA MET A 227 17.10 10.46 2.77
C MET A 227 17.36 11.95 3.03
N GLY A 228 16.30 12.74 3.24
CA GLY A 228 16.39 14.17 3.56
C GLY A 228 16.82 14.47 4.99
N ALA A 229 17.15 13.47 5.76
CA ALA A 229 17.26 13.52 7.21
C ALA A 229 18.54 14.17 7.81
N GLY A 230 19.32 14.93 7.04
CA GLY A 230 20.34 15.86 7.61
C GLY A 230 19.74 17.13 8.22
N THR A 231 18.43 17.21 8.33
CA THR A 231 17.63 18.39 8.59
C THR A 231 17.27 18.53 10.07
N SER A 232 16.81 19.71 10.44
CA SER A 232 16.36 19.99 11.80
C SER A 232 15.14 19.14 12.18
N PRO A 233 14.95 18.84 13.49
CA PRO A 233 13.74 18.14 13.98
C PRO A 233 12.44 18.80 13.50
N LEU A 234 12.41 20.13 13.47
CA LEU A 234 11.28 20.94 13.02
C LEU A 234 10.88 20.65 11.56
N PHE A 235 11.87 20.59 10.67
CA PHE A 235 11.61 20.29 9.26
C PHE A 235 11.20 18.83 9.05
N PHE A 236 11.81 17.91 9.79
CA PHE A 236 11.44 16.49 9.74
C PHE A 236 10.01 16.27 10.21
N SER A 237 9.61 16.90 11.32
CA SER A 237 8.22 16.87 11.81
C SER A 237 7.24 17.46 10.78
N SER A 238 7.58 18.59 10.15
CA SER A 238 6.75 19.16 9.07
C SER A 238 6.52 18.18 7.93
N GLN A 239 7.58 17.48 7.48
CA GLN A 239 7.48 16.47 6.44
C GLN A 239 6.62 15.27 6.87
N MET A 240 6.78 14.80 8.11
CA MET A 240 5.94 13.73 8.65
C MET A 240 4.46 14.12 8.68
N LYS A 241 4.14 15.33 9.16
CA LYS A 241 2.76 15.87 9.15
C LYS A 241 2.20 16.01 7.75
N TYR A 242 3.00 16.50 6.80
CA TYR A 242 2.60 16.61 5.40
C TYR A 242 2.21 15.24 4.83
N ASN A 243 3.09 14.24 4.98
CA ASN A 243 2.85 12.90 4.46
C ASN A 243 1.71 12.18 5.20
N TYR A 244 1.57 12.43 6.51
CA TYR A 244 0.41 11.94 7.28
C TYR A 244 -0.91 12.45 6.68
N ILE A 245 -1.01 13.75 6.38
CA ILE A 245 -2.20 14.34 5.76
C ILE A 245 -2.43 13.75 4.36
N ASP A 246 -1.41 13.71 3.52
CA ASP A 246 -1.52 13.22 2.14
C ASP A 246 -1.99 11.77 2.08
N LEU A 247 -1.33 10.89 2.81
CA LEU A 247 -1.67 9.46 2.87
C LEU A 247 -3.07 9.23 3.43
N ARG A 248 -3.44 9.95 4.48
CA ARG A 248 -4.76 9.84 5.10
C ARG A 248 -5.88 10.28 4.17
N LEU A 249 -5.70 11.40 3.48
CA LEU A 249 -6.68 11.91 2.52
C LEU A 249 -6.83 10.98 1.31
N ARG A 250 -5.73 10.43 0.80
CA ARG A 250 -5.79 9.41 -0.26
C ARG A 250 -6.50 8.14 0.20
N HIS A 251 -6.27 7.72 1.44
CA HIS A 251 -6.95 6.56 2.01
C HIS A 251 -8.46 6.83 2.17
N ILE A 252 -8.84 8.00 2.68
CA ILE A 252 -10.26 8.42 2.76
C ILE A 252 -10.89 8.42 1.35
N ALA A 253 -10.21 8.98 0.35
CA ALA A 253 -10.70 8.99 -1.03
C ALA A 253 -10.87 7.58 -1.62
N PHE A 254 -9.97 6.65 -1.33
CA PHE A 254 -10.11 5.23 -1.70
C PHE A 254 -11.36 4.62 -1.05
N LEU A 255 -11.54 4.78 0.26
CA LEU A 255 -12.68 4.23 0.98
C LEU A 255 -14.01 4.84 0.50
N SER A 256 -14.06 6.16 0.23
CA SER A 256 -15.25 6.82 -0.31
C SER A 256 -15.64 6.25 -1.68
N ARG A 257 -14.67 5.99 -2.57
CA ARG A 257 -14.96 5.31 -3.85
C ARG A 257 -15.46 3.88 -3.64
N LEU A 258 -14.89 3.16 -2.69
CA LEU A 258 -15.33 1.80 -2.35
C LEU A 258 -16.76 1.77 -1.81
N ALA A 259 -17.19 2.83 -1.10
CA ALA A 259 -18.56 3.01 -0.62
C ALA A 259 -19.57 3.35 -1.74
N GLY A 260 -19.11 3.69 -2.94
CA GLY A 260 -19.96 4.13 -4.05
C GLY A 260 -20.32 5.62 -4.02
N ASP A 261 -19.62 6.40 -3.22
CA ASP A 261 -19.79 7.84 -3.06
C ASP A 261 -18.85 8.66 -3.98
N GLY A 262 -18.29 8.01 -5.01
CA GLY A 262 -17.35 8.58 -5.97
C GLY A 262 -17.96 9.16 -7.23
#